data_4849cb18fbacd33964f6b991ac25555d
#
_entry.id   4849cb18fbacd33964f6b991ac25555d
#
_cell.length_a   1.000
_cell.length_b   1.000
_cell.length_c   1.000
_cell.angle_alpha   90.00
_cell.angle_beta   90.00
_cell.angle_gamma   90.00
#
_symmetry.space_group_name_H-M   'P 1'
#
loop_
_entity.id
_entity.type
_entity.pdbx_description
1 polymer ?
#
loop_
_entity_poly.entity_id
_entity_poly.type
_entity_poly.pdbx_seq_one_letter_code
_entity_poly.pdbx_strand_id
1 'polypeptide(L)'
;MRSANVIPDDNRQQLVNAGAIPVLVQLLGSDDTDVQYYCTTALSNIAVDSSNRKRLAQTEPRLVQSLVHLMETPAPKVQCQAALALRNLASDDKYQLEIVRSKGLRPLLKLLQSSYLPLILSSVACIRNISIHPMNESPIIDAGFLKPLVGLLGSTENEEIQCHAISTLRNLAASSDRNKQLVLEAGAVQKCKELVLKVPINVQSEMTAAIAVLALSDELKPHLLSLGVFDVLIPLTESESIEVQGNSAAALGNLSSKGNIAAEVT
;
A
#
# COMPACT_ATOMS: atom_id res chain seq x y z
N MET A 1 21.86 -5.50 -15.51
CA MET A 1 22.23 -4.78 -14.27
C MET A 1 21.94 -5.66 -13.09
N ARG A 2 22.91 -5.97 -12.27
CA ARG A 2 22.74 -6.87 -11.12
C ARG A 2 21.94 -6.12 -10.05
N SER A 3 20.80 -6.68 -9.64
CA SER A 3 20.00 -6.17 -8.53
C SER A 3 20.87 -6.14 -7.27
N ALA A 4 21.01 -4.98 -6.68
CA ALA A 4 21.82 -4.76 -5.50
C ALA A 4 21.24 -5.51 -4.29
N ASN A 5 22.08 -6.32 -3.65
CA ASN A 5 21.98 -6.77 -2.25
C ASN A 5 20.73 -7.50 -1.76
N VAL A 6 20.23 -8.48 -2.50
CA VAL A 6 19.47 -9.54 -1.85
C VAL A 6 20.49 -10.47 -1.20
N ILE A 7 20.63 -10.38 0.13
CA ILE A 7 21.41 -11.37 0.90
C ILE A 7 20.71 -12.72 0.67
N PRO A 8 21.40 -13.79 0.21
CA PRO A 8 20.79 -15.10 0.07
C PRO A 8 20.13 -15.55 1.37
N ASP A 9 19.03 -16.29 1.28
CA ASP A 9 18.24 -16.73 2.44
C ASP A 9 19.09 -17.37 3.54
N ASP A 10 20.09 -18.13 3.16
CA ASP A 10 21.04 -18.76 4.07
C ASP A 10 21.85 -17.74 4.91
N ASN A 11 22.27 -16.63 4.32
CA ASN A 11 23.00 -15.59 5.05
C ASN A 11 22.14 -14.85 6.06
N ARG A 12 20.85 -14.60 5.74
CA ARG A 12 19.92 -13.98 6.68
C ARG A 12 19.71 -14.87 7.90
N GLN A 13 19.50 -16.17 7.68
CA GLN A 13 19.31 -17.12 8.76
C GLN A 13 20.57 -17.30 9.61
N GLN A 14 21.75 -17.33 8.99
CA GLN A 14 23.03 -17.38 9.71
C GLN A 14 23.23 -16.15 10.60
N LEU A 15 22.92 -14.96 10.09
CA LEU A 15 23.01 -13.71 10.86
C LEU A 15 22.07 -13.72 12.07
N VAL A 16 20.84 -14.19 11.88
CA VAL A 16 19.85 -14.33 12.96
C VAL A 16 20.30 -15.37 14.00
N ASN A 17 20.84 -16.52 13.57
CA ASN A 17 21.35 -17.55 14.46
C ASN A 17 22.59 -17.12 15.24
N ALA A 18 23.39 -16.23 14.68
CA ALA A 18 24.55 -15.62 15.34
C ALA A 18 24.17 -14.58 16.42
N GLY A 19 22.86 -14.28 16.60
CA GLY A 19 22.38 -13.34 17.61
C GLY A 19 22.46 -11.86 17.21
N ALA A 20 22.44 -11.55 15.92
CA ALA A 20 22.58 -10.18 15.44
C ALA A 20 21.36 -9.28 15.75
N ILE A 21 20.16 -9.85 15.87
CA ILE A 21 18.92 -9.07 16.03
C ILE A 21 18.97 -8.08 17.21
N PRO A 22 19.25 -8.50 18.46
CA PRO A 22 19.26 -7.59 19.59
C PRO A 22 20.26 -6.43 19.45
N VAL A 23 21.43 -6.72 18.90
CA VAL A 23 22.48 -5.73 18.67
C VAL A 23 22.04 -4.70 17.62
N LEU A 24 21.46 -5.16 16.50
CA LEU A 24 20.97 -4.29 15.44
C LEU A 24 19.83 -3.38 15.94
N VAL A 25 18.90 -3.93 16.73
CA VAL A 25 17.78 -3.17 17.30
C VAL A 25 18.30 -2.12 18.31
N GLN A 26 19.26 -2.47 19.14
CA GLN A 26 19.88 -1.52 20.06
C GLN A 26 20.57 -0.37 19.31
N LEU A 27 21.27 -0.66 18.21
CA LEU A 27 21.99 0.33 17.41
C LEU A 27 21.09 1.26 16.60
N LEU A 28 19.78 0.97 16.46
CA LEU A 28 18.82 1.93 15.89
C LEU A 28 18.76 3.24 16.69
N GLY A 29 19.09 3.20 17.97
CA GLY A 29 19.18 4.37 18.84
C GLY A 29 20.51 5.13 18.78
N SER A 30 21.42 4.79 17.86
CA SER A 30 22.68 5.51 17.66
C SER A 30 22.44 6.93 17.16
N ASP A 31 23.31 7.87 17.58
CA ASP A 31 23.31 9.25 17.04
C ASP A 31 23.98 9.31 15.63
N ASP A 32 24.69 8.28 15.24
CA ASP A 32 25.36 8.18 13.93
C ASP A 32 24.37 7.72 12.84
N THR A 33 24.20 8.56 11.83
CA THR A 33 23.26 8.33 10.71
C THR A 33 23.64 7.10 9.87
N ASP A 34 24.93 6.78 9.72
CA ASP A 34 25.37 5.62 8.96
C ASP A 34 25.10 4.33 9.75
N VAL A 35 25.33 4.35 11.07
CA VAL A 35 24.94 3.24 11.94
C VAL A 35 23.43 2.99 11.87
N GLN A 36 22.61 4.01 12.02
CA GLN A 36 21.15 3.90 11.87
C GLN A 36 20.78 3.30 10.51
N TYR A 37 21.36 3.81 9.42
CA TYR A 37 21.07 3.36 8.07
C TYR A 37 21.42 1.88 7.87
N TYR A 38 22.63 1.45 8.24
CA TYR A 38 23.05 0.06 8.02
C TYR A 38 22.30 -0.92 8.92
N CYS A 39 22.02 -0.56 10.17
CA CYS A 39 21.24 -1.41 11.08
C CYS A 39 19.79 -1.56 10.60
N THR A 40 19.18 -0.47 10.15
CA THR A 40 17.82 -0.49 9.59
C THR A 40 17.77 -1.32 8.31
N THR A 41 18.78 -1.20 7.43
CA THR A 41 18.90 -2.01 6.21
C THR A 41 19.01 -3.50 6.53
N ALA A 42 19.85 -3.87 7.51
CA ALA A 42 19.99 -5.26 7.93
C ALA A 42 18.68 -5.83 8.49
N LEU A 43 17.98 -5.08 9.35
CA LEU A 43 16.68 -5.48 9.90
C LEU A 43 15.60 -5.56 8.81
N SER A 44 15.61 -4.64 7.84
CA SER A 44 14.71 -4.70 6.68
C SER A 44 14.92 -5.99 5.88
N ASN A 45 16.17 -6.39 5.62
CA ASN A 45 16.49 -7.62 4.93
C ASN A 45 16.10 -8.87 5.75
N ILE A 46 16.30 -8.87 7.05
CA ILE A 46 15.90 -9.96 7.96
C ILE A 46 14.37 -10.11 7.95
N ALA A 47 13.64 -9.01 7.91
CA ALA A 47 12.17 -9.00 7.95
C ALA A 47 11.49 -9.51 6.67
N VAL A 48 12.24 -9.80 5.59
CA VAL A 48 11.69 -10.42 4.38
C VAL A 48 11.13 -11.81 4.68
N ASP A 49 11.78 -12.57 5.55
CA ASP A 49 11.38 -13.94 5.87
C ASP A 49 10.32 -14.00 6.96
N SER A 50 9.26 -14.77 6.74
CA SER A 50 8.14 -14.93 7.68
C SER A 50 8.61 -15.50 9.04
N SER A 51 9.56 -16.47 9.04
CA SER A 51 10.12 -17.03 10.27
C SER A 51 10.85 -15.99 11.10
N ASN A 52 11.59 -15.09 10.44
CA ASN A 52 12.31 -14.01 11.11
C ASN A 52 11.35 -12.94 11.64
N ARG A 53 10.27 -12.60 10.91
CA ARG A 53 9.24 -11.69 11.42
C ARG A 53 8.56 -12.22 12.68
N LYS A 54 8.27 -13.53 12.73
CA LYS A 54 7.73 -14.17 13.94
C LYS A 54 8.70 -14.07 15.12
N ARG A 55 9.99 -14.28 14.89
CA ARG A 55 11.03 -14.14 15.91
C ARG A 55 11.13 -12.69 16.39
N LEU A 56 11.21 -11.71 15.48
CA LEU A 56 11.22 -10.28 15.81
C LEU A 56 10.01 -9.89 16.67
N ALA A 57 8.82 -10.40 16.35
CA ALA A 57 7.61 -10.13 17.13
C ALA A 57 7.67 -10.66 18.58
N GLN A 58 8.43 -11.72 18.81
CA GLN A 58 8.59 -12.32 20.13
C GLN A 58 9.70 -11.67 20.96
N THR A 59 10.79 -11.28 20.31
CA THR A 59 12.01 -10.84 21.00
C THR A 59 12.17 -9.32 21.06
N GLU A 60 11.59 -8.59 20.10
CA GLU A 60 11.82 -7.16 19.92
C GLU A 60 10.51 -6.35 19.92
N PRO A 61 9.83 -6.26 21.08
CA PRO A 61 8.49 -5.64 21.15
C PRO A 61 8.49 -4.13 20.87
N ARG A 62 9.66 -3.46 20.88
CA ARG A 62 9.80 -2.02 20.59
C ARG A 62 10.28 -1.71 19.18
N LEU A 63 10.51 -2.75 18.35
CA LEU A 63 11.07 -2.57 16.99
C LEU A 63 10.23 -1.62 16.14
N VAL A 64 8.91 -1.81 16.11
CA VAL A 64 8.02 -0.96 15.32
C VAL A 64 8.09 0.50 15.77
N GLN A 65 8.08 0.77 17.09
CA GLN A 65 8.20 2.11 17.61
C GLN A 65 9.53 2.77 17.24
N SER A 66 10.64 2.02 17.30
CA SER A 66 11.95 2.51 16.88
C SER A 66 11.99 2.86 15.40
N LEU A 67 11.42 2.00 14.54
CA LEU A 67 11.36 2.26 13.10
C LEU A 67 10.44 3.44 12.76
N VAL A 68 9.32 3.59 13.45
CA VAL A 68 8.44 4.76 13.30
C VAL A 68 9.20 6.05 13.67
N HIS A 69 9.95 6.04 14.76
CA HIS A 69 10.78 7.17 15.15
C HIS A 69 11.85 7.52 14.10
N LEU A 70 12.47 6.52 13.50
CA LEU A 70 13.47 6.74 12.44
C LEU A 70 12.90 7.38 11.16
N MET A 71 11.61 7.23 10.89
CA MET A 71 10.96 7.97 9.79
C MET A 71 10.85 9.49 10.06
N GLU A 72 11.03 9.93 11.29
CA GLU A 72 10.98 11.36 11.68
C GLU A 72 12.37 12.01 11.77
N THR A 73 13.45 11.25 11.60
CA THR A 73 14.83 11.78 11.57
C THR A 73 15.05 12.66 10.33
N PRO A 74 15.99 13.63 10.37
CA PRO A 74 16.26 14.50 9.22
C PRO A 74 17.06 13.83 8.09
N ALA A 75 17.32 12.52 8.15
CA ALA A 75 18.15 11.78 7.20
C ALA A 75 17.27 10.99 6.20
N PRO A 76 17.10 11.44 4.92
CA PRO A 76 16.23 10.77 3.95
C PRO A 76 16.58 9.30 3.72
N LYS A 77 17.86 8.93 3.73
CA LYS A 77 18.29 7.54 3.58
C LYS A 77 17.81 6.64 4.72
N VAL A 78 17.81 7.14 5.96
CA VAL A 78 17.30 6.43 7.13
C VAL A 78 15.78 6.33 7.09
N GLN A 79 15.10 7.42 6.74
CA GLN A 79 13.65 7.44 6.57
C GLN A 79 13.17 6.42 5.54
N CYS A 80 13.83 6.34 4.38
CA CYS A 80 13.53 5.35 3.34
C CYS A 80 13.66 3.92 3.89
N GLN A 81 14.78 3.61 4.53
CA GLN A 81 15.02 2.26 5.05
C GLN A 81 14.07 1.89 6.18
N ALA A 82 13.72 2.84 7.04
CA ALA A 82 12.72 2.62 8.09
C ALA A 82 11.33 2.29 7.49
N ALA A 83 10.89 3.03 6.48
CA ALA A 83 9.65 2.76 5.79
C ALA A 83 9.66 1.41 5.06
N LEU A 84 10.78 1.02 4.44
CA LEU A 84 10.95 -0.29 3.80
C LEU A 84 10.97 -1.44 4.83
N ALA A 85 11.60 -1.26 5.98
CA ALA A 85 11.57 -2.24 7.06
C ALA A 85 10.14 -2.45 7.56
N LEU A 86 9.39 -1.37 7.80
CA LEU A 86 7.98 -1.42 8.20
C LEU A 86 7.11 -2.07 7.11
N ARG A 87 7.35 -1.78 5.82
CA ARG A 87 6.70 -2.45 4.69
C ARG A 87 6.90 -3.96 4.74
N ASN A 88 8.13 -4.43 4.96
CA ASN A 88 8.44 -5.85 5.03
C ASN A 88 7.78 -6.52 6.24
N LEU A 89 7.81 -5.87 7.41
CA LEU A 89 7.07 -6.33 8.60
C LEU A 89 5.56 -6.40 8.33
N ALA A 90 5.00 -5.42 7.63
CA ALA A 90 3.58 -5.34 7.30
C ALA A 90 3.10 -6.39 6.27
N SER A 91 3.95 -7.35 5.90
CA SER A 91 3.52 -8.58 5.24
C SER A 91 2.68 -9.47 6.17
N ASP A 92 2.75 -9.27 7.48
CA ASP A 92 1.95 -9.97 8.49
C ASP A 92 0.93 -9.00 9.12
N ASP A 93 -0.31 -9.45 9.27
CA ASP A 93 -1.44 -8.68 9.80
C ASP A 93 -1.20 -8.09 11.19
N LYS A 94 -0.50 -8.83 12.06
CA LYS A 94 -0.11 -8.33 13.38
C LYS A 94 0.68 -7.02 13.29
N TYR A 95 1.65 -6.96 12.37
CA TYR A 95 2.45 -5.75 12.18
C TYR A 95 1.68 -4.62 11.48
N GLN A 96 0.72 -4.96 10.60
CA GLN A 96 -0.17 -3.97 9.99
C GLN A 96 -0.93 -3.18 11.07
N LEU A 97 -1.46 -3.88 12.08
CA LEU A 97 -2.13 -3.23 13.22
C LEU A 97 -1.16 -2.48 14.14
N GLU A 98 -0.01 -3.08 14.42
CA GLU A 98 0.97 -2.50 15.34
C GLU A 98 1.54 -1.17 14.84
N ILE A 99 1.81 -1.04 13.54
CA ILE A 99 2.31 0.20 12.94
C ILE A 99 1.32 1.34 13.14
N VAL A 100 0.02 1.09 12.95
CA VAL A 100 -1.02 2.10 13.17
C VAL A 100 -1.13 2.47 14.65
N ARG A 101 -1.13 1.48 15.54
CA ARG A 101 -1.14 1.69 17.01
C ARG A 101 0.08 2.48 17.49
N SER A 102 1.22 2.26 16.86
CA SER A 102 2.49 2.97 17.15
C SER A 102 2.56 4.36 16.50
N LYS A 103 1.44 4.89 16.00
CA LYS A 103 1.34 6.22 15.37
C LYS A 103 2.16 6.38 14.09
N GLY A 104 2.38 5.30 13.35
CA GLY A 104 3.15 5.29 12.09
C GLY A 104 2.50 6.03 10.93
N LEU A 105 1.18 6.29 10.96
CA LEU A 105 0.47 6.92 9.85
C LEU A 105 0.93 8.36 9.58
N ARG A 106 1.16 9.16 10.63
CA ARG A 106 1.57 10.56 10.46
C ARG A 106 2.92 10.71 9.75
N PRO A 107 4.00 10.05 10.21
CA PRO A 107 5.27 10.11 9.47
C PRO A 107 5.17 9.52 8.07
N LEU A 108 4.44 8.43 7.85
CA LEU A 108 4.23 7.87 6.50
C LEU A 108 3.55 8.88 5.56
N LEU A 109 2.52 9.58 6.04
CA LEU A 109 1.86 10.61 5.24
C LEU A 109 2.82 11.75 4.87
N LYS A 110 3.68 12.17 5.78
CA LYS A 110 4.69 13.20 5.54
C LYS A 110 5.70 12.74 4.47
N LEU A 111 6.16 11.49 4.52
CA LEU A 111 7.07 10.94 3.51
C LEU A 111 6.39 10.83 2.13
N LEU A 112 5.12 10.42 2.10
CA LEU A 112 4.33 10.29 0.87
C LEU A 112 4.14 11.64 0.16
N GLN A 113 4.12 12.74 0.90
CA GLN A 113 3.99 14.11 0.39
C GLN A 113 5.34 14.79 0.08
N SER A 114 6.44 14.05 0.17
CA SER A 114 7.79 14.53 -0.18
C SER A 114 7.91 14.82 -1.68
N SER A 115 8.88 15.66 -2.04
CA SER A 115 9.33 15.82 -3.43
C SER A 115 10.41 14.81 -3.84
N TYR A 116 10.92 14.00 -2.90
CA TYR A 116 11.98 13.02 -3.14
C TYR A 116 11.39 11.65 -3.42
N LEU A 117 11.54 11.20 -4.67
CA LEU A 117 10.90 9.98 -5.19
C LEU A 117 11.12 8.71 -4.32
N PRO A 118 12.34 8.42 -3.80
CA PRO A 118 12.54 7.26 -2.95
C PRO A 118 11.74 7.28 -1.64
N LEU A 119 11.47 8.46 -1.07
CA LEU A 119 10.61 8.60 0.11
C LEU A 119 9.14 8.34 -0.23
N ILE A 120 8.67 8.85 -1.36
CA ILE A 120 7.31 8.58 -1.86
C ILE A 120 7.14 7.08 -2.08
N LEU A 121 8.06 6.45 -2.79
CA LEU A 121 7.99 5.02 -3.11
C LEU A 121 7.98 4.14 -1.86
N SER A 122 8.91 4.38 -0.92
CA SER A 122 8.99 3.58 0.31
C SER A 122 7.74 3.74 1.18
N SER A 123 7.20 4.95 1.28
CA SER A 123 6.01 5.21 2.09
C SER A 123 4.73 4.68 1.46
N VAL A 124 4.53 4.85 0.13
CA VAL A 124 3.34 4.32 -0.55
C VAL A 124 3.31 2.79 -0.56
N ALA A 125 4.48 2.15 -0.70
CA ALA A 125 4.59 0.70 -0.59
C ALA A 125 4.27 0.19 0.83
N CYS A 126 4.68 0.93 1.87
CA CYS A 126 4.37 0.60 3.24
C CYS A 126 2.87 0.76 3.53
N ILE A 127 2.26 1.90 3.18
CA ILE A 127 0.84 2.14 3.44
C ILE A 127 -0.06 1.17 2.65
N ARG A 128 0.34 0.76 1.44
CA ARG A 128 -0.35 -0.28 0.68
C ARG A 128 -0.45 -1.58 1.51
N ASN A 129 0.63 -2.05 2.10
CA ASN A 129 0.62 -3.27 2.92
C ASN A 129 -0.20 -3.09 4.20
N ILE A 130 -0.10 -1.95 4.88
CA ILE A 130 -0.88 -1.64 6.09
C ILE A 130 -2.39 -1.61 5.79
N SER A 131 -2.78 -1.12 4.61
CA SER A 131 -4.17 -1.01 4.18
C SER A 131 -4.87 -2.34 3.90
N ILE A 132 -4.13 -3.46 3.84
CA ILE A 132 -4.71 -4.79 3.65
C ILE A 132 -5.60 -5.19 4.84
N HIS A 133 -5.25 -4.75 6.05
CA HIS A 133 -6.03 -5.09 7.24
C HIS A 133 -7.29 -4.23 7.33
N PRO A 134 -8.50 -4.82 7.39
CA PRO A 134 -9.76 -4.06 7.37
C PRO A 134 -9.88 -3.04 8.49
N MET A 135 -9.35 -3.32 9.68
CA MET A 135 -9.37 -2.38 10.82
C MET A 135 -8.53 -1.12 10.58
N ASN A 136 -7.65 -1.11 9.59
CA ASN A 136 -6.80 0.04 9.27
C ASN A 136 -7.42 0.97 8.22
N GLU A 137 -8.48 0.53 7.52
CA GLU A 137 -9.09 1.32 6.44
C GLU A 137 -9.54 2.71 6.94
N SER A 138 -10.43 2.76 7.93
CA SER A 138 -10.92 4.04 8.47
C SER A 138 -9.81 4.88 9.13
N PRO A 139 -8.91 4.33 9.95
CA PRO A 139 -7.78 5.10 10.47
C PRO A 139 -6.89 5.74 9.40
N ILE A 140 -6.63 5.05 8.28
CA ILE A 140 -5.84 5.60 7.17
C ILE A 140 -6.61 6.73 6.48
N ILE A 141 -7.91 6.55 6.23
CA ILE A 141 -8.77 7.57 5.64
C ILE A 141 -8.83 8.80 6.55
N ASP A 142 -9.07 8.60 7.84
CA ASP A 142 -9.19 9.68 8.83
C ASP A 142 -7.85 10.43 9.04
N ALA A 143 -6.72 9.78 8.80
CA ALA A 143 -5.40 10.41 8.80
C ALA A 143 -5.14 11.31 7.58
N GLY A 144 -6.00 11.32 6.57
CA GLY A 144 -5.92 12.22 5.42
C GLY A 144 -5.17 11.70 4.20
N PHE A 145 -5.05 10.39 4.02
CA PHE A 145 -4.30 9.78 2.90
C PHE A 145 -5.02 9.84 1.54
N LEU A 146 -6.34 10.00 1.49
CA LEU A 146 -7.08 9.83 0.23
C LEU A 146 -6.64 10.81 -0.86
N LYS A 147 -6.62 12.11 -0.58
CA LYS A 147 -6.23 13.12 -1.58
C LYS A 147 -4.78 12.98 -2.03
N PRO A 148 -3.80 12.80 -1.14
CA PRO A 148 -2.42 12.52 -1.54
C PRO A 148 -2.29 11.27 -2.42
N LEU A 149 -2.98 10.17 -2.11
CA LEU A 149 -2.95 8.95 -2.92
C LEU A 149 -3.55 9.17 -4.31
N VAL A 150 -4.69 9.84 -4.41
CA VAL A 150 -5.29 10.20 -5.71
C VAL A 150 -4.36 11.10 -6.51
N GLY A 151 -3.70 12.05 -5.85
CA GLY A 151 -2.71 12.94 -6.48
C GLY A 151 -1.54 12.16 -7.10
N LEU A 152 -1.05 11.11 -6.45
CA LEU A 152 0.05 10.28 -6.95
C LEU A 152 -0.29 9.55 -8.26
N LEU A 153 -1.54 9.30 -8.56
CA LEU A 153 -1.94 8.65 -9.82
C LEU A 153 -1.59 9.50 -11.05
N GLY A 154 -1.57 10.82 -10.92
CA GLY A 154 -1.33 11.74 -12.03
C GLY A 154 -0.07 12.61 -11.91
N SER A 155 0.60 12.63 -10.75
CA SER A 155 1.78 13.47 -10.51
C SER A 155 3.11 12.81 -10.86
N THR A 156 3.11 11.53 -11.21
CA THR A 156 4.30 10.76 -11.56
C THR A 156 3.99 9.74 -12.64
N GLU A 157 5.00 9.44 -13.45
CA GLU A 157 4.98 8.34 -14.43
C GLU A 157 5.62 7.06 -13.85
N ASN A 158 5.98 7.05 -12.57
CA ASN A 158 6.52 5.86 -11.92
C ASN A 158 5.42 4.83 -11.71
N GLU A 159 5.46 3.75 -12.48
CA GLU A 159 4.47 2.68 -12.48
C GLU A 159 4.29 2.04 -11.09
N GLU A 160 5.38 1.83 -10.35
CA GLU A 160 5.32 1.20 -9.03
C GLU A 160 4.58 2.09 -8.02
N ILE A 161 4.81 3.40 -8.05
CA ILE A 161 4.07 4.36 -7.21
C ILE A 161 2.60 4.38 -7.58
N GLN A 162 2.28 4.43 -8.87
CA GLN A 162 0.89 4.41 -9.34
C GLN A 162 0.18 3.13 -8.92
N CYS A 163 0.80 1.96 -9.10
CA CYS A 163 0.25 0.67 -8.67
C CYS A 163 0.00 0.64 -7.16
N HIS A 164 0.97 1.06 -6.34
CA HIS A 164 0.80 1.08 -4.90
C HIS A 164 -0.29 2.05 -4.44
N ALA A 165 -0.38 3.23 -5.08
CA ALA A 165 -1.39 4.23 -4.73
C ALA A 165 -2.81 3.74 -5.04
N ILE A 166 -3.05 3.21 -6.24
CA ILE A 166 -4.39 2.72 -6.59
C ILE A 166 -4.75 1.44 -5.85
N SER A 167 -3.81 0.54 -5.62
CA SER A 167 -4.01 -0.66 -4.81
C SER A 167 -4.38 -0.30 -3.37
N THR A 168 -3.76 0.74 -2.80
CA THR A 168 -4.13 1.26 -1.48
C THR A 168 -5.56 1.80 -1.49
N LEU A 169 -5.93 2.64 -2.45
CA LEU A 169 -7.30 3.18 -2.57
C LEU A 169 -8.34 2.05 -2.70
N ARG A 170 -8.04 1.01 -3.48
CA ARG A 170 -8.89 -0.19 -3.57
C ARG A 170 -9.05 -0.89 -2.22
N ASN A 171 -7.96 -1.11 -1.50
CA ASN A 171 -7.98 -1.74 -0.18
C ASN A 171 -8.83 -0.93 0.81
N LEU A 172 -8.68 0.42 0.81
CA LEU A 172 -9.45 1.32 1.68
C LEU A 172 -10.96 1.31 1.39
N ALA A 173 -11.36 0.90 0.20
CA ALA A 173 -12.74 0.79 -0.24
C ALA A 173 -13.33 -0.62 -0.07
N ALA A 174 -12.59 -1.59 0.49
CA ALA A 174 -12.98 -2.99 0.43
C ALA A 174 -14.18 -3.33 1.34
N SER A 175 -14.19 -2.87 2.60
CA SER A 175 -15.06 -3.42 3.64
C SER A 175 -16.35 -2.63 3.88
N SER A 176 -16.45 -1.34 3.52
CA SER A 176 -17.63 -0.55 3.85
C SER A 176 -18.05 0.43 2.75
N ASP A 177 -19.36 0.65 2.62
CA ASP A 177 -19.93 1.62 1.68
C ASP A 177 -19.54 3.05 2.04
N ARG A 178 -19.44 3.39 3.33
CA ARG A 178 -18.90 4.69 3.78
C ARG A 178 -17.51 4.94 3.20
N ASN A 179 -16.60 3.96 3.29
CA ASN A 179 -15.24 4.11 2.78
C ASN A 179 -15.22 4.18 1.26
N LYS A 180 -16.05 3.38 0.56
CA LYS A 180 -16.21 3.48 -0.89
C LYS A 180 -16.67 4.89 -1.31
N GLN A 181 -17.65 5.46 -0.60
CA GLN A 181 -18.11 6.83 -0.84
C GLN A 181 -16.98 7.85 -0.69
N LEU A 182 -16.20 7.78 0.39
CA LEU A 182 -15.09 8.70 0.64
C LEU A 182 -13.98 8.59 -0.42
N VAL A 183 -13.67 7.37 -0.89
CA VAL A 183 -12.71 7.16 -1.98
C VAL A 183 -13.22 7.76 -3.29
N LEU A 184 -14.50 7.61 -3.59
CA LEU A 184 -15.15 8.21 -4.75
C LEU A 184 -15.11 9.75 -4.68
N GLU A 185 -15.49 10.33 -3.53
CA GLU A 185 -15.50 11.77 -3.28
C GLU A 185 -14.10 12.40 -3.33
N ALA A 186 -13.06 11.63 -3.01
CA ALA A 186 -11.67 12.05 -3.18
C ALA A 186 -11.23 12.18 -4.65
N GLY A 187 -12.06 11.75 -5.61
CA GLY A 187 -11.81 11.84 -7.04
C GLY A 187 -11.05 10.66 -7.64
N ALA A 188 -10.99 9.52 -6.95
CA ALA A 188 -10.24 8.35 -7.40
C ALA A 188 -10.73 7.83 -8.76
N VAL A 189 -12.05 7.71 -8.96
CA VAL A 189 -12.63 7.19 -10.20
C VAL A 189 -12.44 8.17 -11.35
N GLN A 190 -12.64 9.46 -11.11
CA GLN A 190 -12.40 10.50 -12.11
C GLN A 190 -10.94 10.44 -12.60
N LYS A 191 -10.00 10.32 -11.68
CA LYS A 191 -8.58 10.21 -12.02
C LYS A 191 -8.25 8.91 -12.76
N CYS A 192 -8.84 7.77 -12.37
CA CYS A 192 -8.71 6.52 -13.10
C CYS A 192 -9.24 6.65 -14.54
N LYS A 193 -10.42 7.24 -14.72
CA LYS A 193 -11.00 7.46 -16.06
C LYS A 193 -10.09 8.29 -16.96
N GLU A 194 -9.47 9.34 -16.43
CA GLU A 194 -8.54 10.22 -17.18
C GLU A 194 -7.27 9.50 -17.64
N LEU A 195 -6.80 8.53 -16.87
CA LEU A 195 -5.47 7.94 -17.02
C LEU A 195 -5.47 6.51 -17.54
N VAL A 196 -6.50 5.71 -17.28
CA VAL A 196 -6.47 4.26 -17.45
C VAL A 196 -6.12 3.80 -18.87
N LEU A 197 -6.47 4.55 -19.90
CA LEU A 197 -6.12 4.23 -21.29
C LEU A 197 -4.69 4.67 -21.69
N LYS A 198 -3.98 5.37 -20.81
CA LYS A 198 -2.67 5.98 -21.07
C LYS A 198 -1.53 5.39 -20.24
N VAL A 199 -1.87 4.63 -19.21
CA VAL A 199 -0.91 4.07 -18.26
C VAL A 199 -0.51 2.65 -18.64
N PRO A 200 0.61 2.11 -18.10
CA PRO A 200 1.01 0.71 -18.32
C PRO A 200 -0.03 -0.30 -17.87
N ILE A 201 0.01 -1.50 -18.44
CA ILE A 201 -0.97 -2.58 -18.21
C ILE A 201 -1.14 -2.92 -16.72
N ASN A 202 -0.05 -2.96 -15.94
CA ASN A 202 -0.14 -3.25 -14.51
C ASN A 202 -0.95 -2.18 -13.76
N VAL A 203 -0.79 -0.91 -14.13
CA VAL A 203 -1.57 0.20 -13.56
C VAL A 203 -3.02 0.14 -14.03
N GLN A 204 -3.25 -0.20 -15.31
CA GLN A 204 -4.61 -0.42 -15.85
C GLN A 204 -5.34 -1.51 -15.07
N SER A 205 -4.65 -2.64 -14.79
CA SER A 205 -5.22 -3.74 -14.01
C SER A 205 -5.66 -3.29 -12.63
N GLU A 206 -4.82 -2.56 -11.90
CA GLU A 206 -5.17 -2.05 -10.58
C GLU A 206 -6.29 -0.99 -10.62
N MET A 207 -6.29 -0.11 -11.62
CA MET A 207 -7.35 0.91 -11.79
C MET A 207 -8.71 0.26 -12.09
N THR A 208 -8.76 -0.71 -13.00
CA THR A 208 -10.00 -1.43 -13.33
C THR A 208 -10.52 -2.26 -12.16
N ALA A 209 -9.62 -2.89 -11.40
CA ALA A 209 -9.97 -3.59 -10.17
C ALA A 209 -10.57 -2.65 -9.10
N ALA A 210 -10.00 -1.44 -8.95
CA ALA A 210 -10.53 -0.45 -8.02
C ALA A 210 -11.94 0.01 -8.41
N ILE A 211 -12.20 0.27 -9.69
CA ILE A 211 -13.53 0.61 -10.19
C ILE A 211 -14.52 -0.55 -9.94
N ALA A 212 -14.09 -1.80 -10.16
CA ALA A 212 -14.92 -2.98 -9.90
C ALA A 212 -15.34 -3.10 -8.43
N VAL A 213 -14.43 -2.82 -7.49
CA VAL A 213 -14.72 -2.81 -6.03
C VAL A 213 -15.72 -1.70 -5.67
N LEU A 214 -15.56 -0.50 -6.20
CA LEU A 214 -16.49 0.61 -5.95
C LEU A 214 -17.87 0.33 -6.52
N ALA A 215 -17.94 -0.36 -7.66
CA ALA A 215 -19.19 -0.76 -8.31
C ALA A 215 -20.00 -1.84 -7.58
N LEU A 216 -19.46 -2.42 -6.50
CA LEU A 216 -20.21 -3.32 -5.61
C LEU A 216 -21.25 -2.58 -4.75
N SER A 217 -21.08 -1.27 -4.55
CA SER A 217 -22.05 -0.47 -3.79
C SER A 217 -23.17 0.02 -4.68
N ASP A 218 -24.39 -0.41 -4.41
CA ASP A 218 -25.58 0.03 -5.17
C ASP A 218 -25.81 1.54 -5.09
N GLU A 219 -25.46 2.14 -3.97
CA GLU A 219 -25.61 3.59 -3.76
C GLU A 219 -24.67 4.39 -4.66
N LEU A 220 -23.48 3.83 -5.00
CA LEU A 220 -22.50 4.52 -5.84
C LEU A 220 -22.74 4.36 -7.35
N LYS A 221 -23.46 3.33 -7.76
CA LYS A 221 -23.67 3.03 -9.19
C LYS A 221 -24.17 4.23 -10.01
N PRO A 222 -25.22 4.98 -9.58
CA PRO A 222 -25.67 6.15 -10.34
C PRO A 222 -24.56 7.19 -10.53
N HIS A 223 -23.74 7.41 -9.51
CA HIS A 223 -22.64 8.38 -9.59
C HIS A 223 -21.52 7.86 -10.53
N LEU A 224 -21.15 6.58 -10.42
CA LEU A 224 -20.17 5.96 -11.33
C LEU A 224 -20.61 6.07 -12.80
N LEU A 225 -21.88 5.82 -13.05
CA LEU A 225 -22.48 5.97 -14.39
C LEU A 225 -22.43 7.42 -14.88
N SER A 226 -22.75 8.37 -14.01
CA SER A 226 -22.69 9.81 -14.34
C SER A 226 -21.27 10.29 -14.67
N LEU A 227 -20.25 9.65 -14.08
CA LEU A 227 -18.84 9.91 -14.42
C LEU A 227 -18.45 9.34 -15.79
N GLY A 228 -19.29 8.55 -16.43
CA GLY A 228 -19.02 7.98 -17.74
C GLY A 228 -17.96 6.88 -17.72
N VAL A 229 -17.92 6.02 -16.69
CA VAL A 229 -16.95 4.92 -16.57
C VAL A 229 -17.07 3.90 -17.70
N PHE A 230 -18.21 3.80 -18.38
CA PHE A 230 -18.39 2.92 -19.53
C PHE A 230 -17.47 3.28 -20.70
N ASP A 231 -17.15 4.56 -20.88
CA ASP A 231 -16.30 5.04 -21.98
C ASP A 231 -14.90 4.40 -21.94
N VAL A 232 -14.43 4.00 -20.77
CA VAL A 232 -13.13 3.35 -20.59
C VAL A 232 -13.25 1.85 -20.31
N LEU A 233 -14.28 1.38 -19.61
CA LEU A 233 -14.44 -0.04 -19.27
C LEU A 233 -14.77 -0.89 -20.49
N ILE A 234 -15.62 -0.42 -21.40
CA ILE A 234 -16.01 -1.19 -22.59
C ILE A 234 -14.80 -1.48 -23.49
N PRO A 235 -13.98 -0.50 -23.91
CA PRO A 235 -12.78 -0.79 -24.68
C PRO A 235 -11.79 -1.71 -23.95
N LEU A 236 -11.67 -1.61 -22.62
CA LEU A 236 -10.75 -2.43 -21.85
C LEU A 236 -11.17 -3.89 -21.70
N THR A 237 -12.42 -4.26 -22.04
CA THR A 237 -12.81 -5.66 -22.17
C THR A 237 -12.14 -6.36 -23.36
N GLU A 238 -11.58 -5.60 -24.30
CA GLU A 238 -10.81 -6.09 -25.45
C GLU A 238 -9.30 -6.02 -25.25
N SER A 239 -8.84 -5.70 -24.03
CA SER A 239 -7.41 -5.61 -23.71
C SER A 239 -6.69 -6.93 -23.96
N GLU A 240 -5.43 -6.87 -24.36
CA GLU A 240 -4.55 -8.06 -24.46
C GLU A 240 -4.27 -8.70 -23.10
N SER A 241 -4.44 -7.97 -22.00
CA SER A 241 -4.28 -8.48 -20.64
C SER A 241 -5.57 -9.13 -20.15
N ILE A 242 -5.50 -10.43 -19.83
CA ILE A 242 -6.61 -11.20 -19.25
C ILE A 242 -7.08 -10.58 -17.93
N GLU A 243 -6.17 -10.04 -17.13
CA GLU A 243 -6.53 -9.34 -15.88
C GLU A 243 -7.34 -8.08 -16.14
N VAL A 244 -6.89 -7.23 -17.07
CA VAL A 244 -7.62 -6.00 -17.42
C VAL A 244 -8.99 -6.34 -18.02
N GLN A 245 -9.07 -7.33 -18.90
CA GLN A 245 -10.35 -7.84 -19.43
C GLN A 245 -11.28 -8.28 -18.31
N GLY A 246 -10.79 -9.15 -17.41
CA GLY A 246 -11.56 -9.69 -16.30
C GLY A 246 -12.04 -8.62 -15.34
N ASN A 247 -11.18 -7.71 -14.94
CA ASN A 247 -11.53 -6.59 -14.06
C ASN A 247 -12.56 -5.65 -14.68
N SER A 248 -12.41 -5.35 -15.98
CA SER A 248 -13.34 -4.50 -16.73
C SER A 248 -14.71 -5.16 -16.87
N ALA A 249 -14.75 -6.46 -17.22
CA ALA A 249 -15.99 -7.23 -17.27
C ALA A 249 -16.66 -7.33 -15.90
N ALA A 250 -15.88 -7.56 -14.83
CA ALA A 250 -16.39 -7.57 -13.46
C ALA A 250 -17.00 -6.21 -13.04
N ALA A 251 -16.34 -5.10 -13.39
CA ALA A 251 -16.86 -3.78 -13.13
C ALA A 251 -18.19 -3.53 -13.85
N LEU A 252 -18.29 -3.90 -15.14
CA LEU A 252 -19.53 -3.81 -15.92
C LEU A 252 -20.63 -4.71 -15.35
N GLY A 253 -20.29 -5.93 -14.94
CA GLY A 253 -21.22 -6.85 -14.28
C GLY A 253 -21.76 -6.27 -12.96
N ASN A 254 -20.89 -5.73 -12.12
CA ASN A 254 -21.30 -5.09 -10.87
C ASN A 254 -22.19 -3.87 -11.11
N LEU A 255 -21.88 -3.04 -12.11
CA LEU A 255 -22.69 -1.87 -12.46
C LEU A 255 -24.08 -2.25 -13.00
N SER A 256 -24.21 -3.38 -13.68
CA SER A 256 -25.46 -3.86 -14.26
C SER A 256 -26.37 -4.58 -13.26
N SER A 257 -25.84 -5.09 -12.13
CA SER A 257 -26.63 -5.82 -11.13
C SER A 257 -27.42 -4.85 -10.26
N LYS A 258 -28.68 -5.23 -9.92
CA LYS A 258 -29.42 -4.63 -8.79
C LYS A 258 -29.03 -5.40 -7.53
N GLY A 259 -28.87 -4.70 -6.40
CA GLY A 259 -28.46 -5.31 -5.14
C GLY A 259 -29.22 -6.58 -4.80
N ASN A 260 -28.52 -7.53 -4.26
CA ASN A 260 -28.90 -8.84 -3.77
C ASN A 260 -30.35 -9.30 -4.00
N ILE A 261 -30.62 -9.93 -5.16
CA ILE A 261 -31.82 -10.77 -5.38
C ILE A 261 -31.73 -12.08 -4.55
N ALA A 262 -30.60 -12.33 -3.85
CA ALA A 262 -30.40 -13.55 -3.08
C ALA A 262 -31.14 -13.59 -1.72
N ALA A 263 -31.83 -12.52 -1.31
CA ALA A 263 -32.58 -12.47 -0.06
C ALA A 263 -34.12 -12.63 -0.23
N GLU A 264 -34.63 -12.77 -1.46
CA GLU A 264 -36.08 -12.89 -1.71
C GLU A 264 -36.53 -14.26 -2.25
N VAL A 265 -35.68 -15.29 -2.19
CA VAL A 265 -36.08 -16.67 -2.54
C VAL A 265 -35.84 -17.58 -1.34
N THR A 266 -36.66 -17.38 -0.29
CA THR A 266 -37.01 -18.42 0.71
C THR A 266 -38.43 -18.24 1.13
#